data_16b51cbdc65d5349ef32a30e2f4ca323
#
_entry.id   16b51cbdc65d5349ef32a30e2f4ca323
#
_cell.length_a   1.000
_cell.length_b   1.000
_cell.length_c   1.000
_cell.angle_alpha   90.00
_cell.angle_beta   90.00
_cell.angle_gamma   90.00
#
_symmetry.space_group_name_H-M   'P 1'
#
loop_
_entity.id
_entity.type
_entity.pdbx_description
1 polymer ?
#
loop_
_entity_poly.entity_id
_entity_poly.type
_entity_poly.pdbx_seq_one_letter_code
_entity_poly.pdbx_strand_id
1 'polypeptide(L)'
;MKILPILLFFISTLFATLNTVAQENLEKTKDTIAQKTKYGLRFGLDLSKPLRSVLEDGYQGIELLADFRIQDRFYLAAELGNEKKDYLEPNIKATTKGSYFKVGLNYNAYLNWAGMTNEIFTGLRYGFSSFSQELLGYDIYSTNQSFPPTFVSQNIEYTNLNAHWAEFIMGVKTEVLNNVYVSLNLQLKRKLSEIVPENFDNLYIPGFNRTYDFSQWGVGYGYTLTYLLPLFKN
;
A
#
# COMPACT_ATOMS: atom_id res chain seq x y z
N MET A 1 15.20 -22.88 -17.78
CA MET A 1 16.15 -21.84 -17.37
C MET A 1 16.51 -20.87 -18.51
N LYS A 2 15.53 -20.24 -19.20
CA LYS A 2 15.82 -19.27 -20.29
C LYS A 2 15.11 -17.90 -20.11
N ILE A 3 14.52 -17.65 -18.94
CA ILE A 3 13.76 -16.42 -18.68
C ILE A 3 14.68 -15.26 -18.24
N LEU A 4 15.79 -15.57 -17.57
CA LEU A 4 16.72 -14.58 -17.04
C LEU A 4 17.33 -13.66 -18.11
N PRO A 5 17.83 -14.15 -19.27
CA PRO A 5 18.37 -13.27 -20.31
C PRO A 5 17.30 -12.39 -20.97
N ILE A 6 16.07 -12.89 -21.08
CA ILE A 6 14.95 -12.10 -21.62
C ILE A 6 14.59 -10.96 -20.65
N LEU A 7 14.53 -11.25 -19.35
CA LEU A 7 14.28 -10.22 -18.32
C LEU A 7 15.38 -9.16 -18.30
N LEU A 8 16.65 -9.57 -18.40
CA LEU A 8 17.79 -8.64 -18.47
C LEU A 8 17.74 -7.79 -19.74
N PHE A 9 17.31 -8.34 -20.87
CA PHE A 9 17.14 -7.59 -22.11
C PHE A 9 16.05 -6.52 -21.97
N PHE A 10 14.89 -6.82 -21.39
CA PHE A 10 13.83 -5.84 -21.15
C PHE A 10 14.23 -4.77 -20.13
N ILE A 11 14.98 -5.14 -19.09
CA ILE A 11 15.52 -4.17 -18.12
C ILE A 11 16.53 -3.24 -18.81
N SER A 12 17.44 -3.76 -19.63
CA SER A 12 18.44 -2.94 -20.33
C SER A 12 17.81 -2.00 -21.37
N THR A 13 16.77 -2.44 -22.08
CA THR A 13 16.01 -1.57 -23.02
C THR A 13 15.26 -0.49 -22.28
N LEU A 14 14.67 -0.79 -21.11
CA LEU A 14 14.02 0.21 -20.25
C LEU A 14 15.02 1.28 -19.76
N PHE A 15 16.21 0.86 -19.34
CA PHE A 15 17.27 1.81 -18.95
C PHE A 15 17.82 2.62 -20.14
N ALA A 16 17.91 2.05 -21.34
CA ALA A 16 18.34 2.77 -22.53
C ALA A 16 17.34 3.85 -22.95
N THR A 17 16.05 3.60 -22.85
CA THR A 17 15.00 4.60 -23.16
C THR A 17 14.96 5.74 -22.15
N LEU A 18 15.31 5.49 -20.88
CA LEU A 18 15.38 6.55 -19.86
C LEU A 18 16.51 7.55 -20.14
N ASN A 19 17.62 7.12 -20.74
CA ASN A 19 18.74 8.00 -21.06
C ASN A 19 18.48 8.91 -22.29
N THR A 20 17.63 8.51 -23.25
CA THR A 20 17.29 9.32 -24.43
C THR A 20 16.34 10.47 -24.09
N VAL A 21 15.49 10.32 -23.08
CA VAL A 21 14.59 11.40 -22.61
C VAL A 21 15.34 12.43 -21.74
N ALA A 22 16.50 12.08 -21.19
CA ALA A 22 17.32 12.98 -20.36
C ALA A 22 18.22 13.94 -21.16
N GLN A 23 18.34 13.78 -22.49
CA GLN A 23 19.19 14.59 -23.35
C GLN A 23 18.46 15.63 -24.21
N GLU A 24 17.17 15.82 -24.04
CA GLU A 24 16.52 16.99 -24.59
C GLU A 24 17.02 18.21 -23.83
N ASN A 25 17.94 18.95 -24.44
CA ASN A 25 18.40 20.25 -23.98
C ASN A 25 17.21 21.16 -23.76
N LEU A 26 16.74 21.26 -22.53
CA LEU A 26 15.87 22.31 -22.08
C LEU A 26 16.67 23.61 -22.18
N GLU A 27 16.62 24.27 -23.31
CA GLU A 27 16.86 25.72 -23.33
C GLU A 27 15.99 26.30 -22.23
N LYS A 28 16.66 26.77 -21.17
CA LYS A 28 16.05 27.54 -20.10
C LYS A 28 15.48 28.82 -20.70
N THR A 29 14.28 28.76 -21.23
CA THR A 29 13.45 29.96 -21.30
C THR A 29 13.20 30.37 -19.86
N LYS A 30 13.99 31.35 -19.42
CA LYS A 30 13.79 32.07 -18.16
C LYS A 30 12.50 32.90 -18.24
N ASP A 31 11.34 32.26 -18.25
CA ASP A 31 10.12 32.87 -17.76
C ASP A 31 10.01 32.53 -16.27
N THR A 32 10.82 33.21 -15.49
CA THR A 32 10.82 33.18 -14.03
C THR A 32 9.66 34.00 -13.50
N ILE A 33 8.45 33.52 -13.61
CA ILE A 33 7.49 33.75 -12.56
C ILE A 33 7.83 32.70 -11.50
N ALA A 34 8.59 33.12 -10.48
CA ALA A 34 8.92 32.30 -9.34
C ALA A 34 7.61 31.86 -8.68
N GLN A 35 7.17 30.65 -9.01
CA GLN A 35 5.92 30.13 -8.48
C GLN A 35 6.17 29.75 -7.02
N LYS A 36 5.50 30.47 -6.14
CA LYS A 36 5.54 30.20 -4.70
C LYS A 36 5.10 28.77 -4.43
N THR A 37 6.05 27.92 -4.15
CA THR A 37 5.79 26.54 -3.76
C THR A 37 5.15 26.51 -2.38
N LYS A 38 3.98 25.91 -2.28
CA LYS A 38 3.28 25.75 -1.01
C LYS A 38 4.00 24.64 -0.21
N TYR A 39 4.59 25.00 0.92
CA TYR A 39 5.08 24.04 1.90
C TYR A 39 4.01 23.85 2.98
N GLY A 40 3.68 22.61 3.27
CA GLY A 40 2.63 22.34 4.25
C GLY A 40 2.48 20.86 4.57
N LEU A 41 1.60 20.60 5.49
CA LEU A 41 1.16 19.26 5.86
C LEU A 41 -0.07 18.91 5.05
N ARG A 42 -0.02 17.82 4.28
CA ARG A 42 -1.21 17.21 3.68
C ARG A 42 -1.69 16.09 4.60
N PHE A 43 -2.98 16.03 4.83
CA PHE A 43 -3.61 14.95 5.58
C PHE A 43 -4.91 14.54 4.90
N GLY A 44 -5.31 13.30 5.08
CA GLY A 44 -6.51 12.78 4.43
C GLY A 44 -6.79 11.32 4.71
N LEU A 45 -7.56 10.73 3.83
CA LEU A 45 -8.08 9.37 3.93
C LEU A 45 -7.74 8.56 2.68
N ASP A 46 -7.46 7.29 2.87
CA ASP A 46 -7.51 6.33 1.77
C ASP A 46 -8.95 5.84 1.59
N LEU A 47 -9.58 6.31 0.52
CA LEU A 47 -10.95 5.94 0.18
C LEU A 47 -11.08 4.50 -0.32
N SER A 48 -9.98 3.84 -0.69
CA SER A 48 -10.00 2.45 -1.12
C SER A 48 -10.48 1.51 0.00
N LYS A 49 -10.17 1.84 1.26
CA LYS A 49 -10.55 1.04 2.42
C LYS A 49 -12.06 1.06 2.69
N PRO A 50 -12.71 2.22 2.87
CA PRO A 50 -14.17 2.27 3.03
C PRO A 50 -14.91 1.80 1.77
N LEU A 51 -14.40 2.06 0.56
CA LEU A 51 -15.00 1.55 -0.66
C LEU A 51 -14.98 0.02 -0.69
N ARG A 52 -13.85 -0.59 -0.33
CA ARG A 52 -13.72 -2.04 -0.21
C ARG A 52 -14.65 -2.60 0.87
N SER A 53 -14.86 -1.87 1.97
CA SER A 53 -15.80 -2.27 3.03
C SER A 53 -17.26 -2.34 2.57
N VAL A 54 -17.61 -1.61 1.51
CA VAL A 54 -18.95 -1.67 0.89
C VAL A 54 -19.05 -2.75 -0.18
N LEU A 55 -17.96 -3.03 -0.89
CA LEU A 55 -17.96 -3.92 -2.06
C LEU A 55 -17.55 -5.36 -1.74
N GLU A 56 -16.83 -5.59 -0.65
CA GLU A 56 -16.28 -6.89 -0.28
C GLU A 56 -16.88 -7.37 1.04
N ASP A 57 -17.63 -8.46 0.99
CA ASP A 57 -18.19 -9.07 2.19
C ASP A 57 -17.10 -9.48 3.20
N GLY A 58 -17.36 -9.20 4.47
CA GLY A 58 -16.45 -9.54 5.56
C GLY A 58 -15.17 -8.66 5.62
N TYR A 59 -15.11 -7.55 4.88
CA TYR A 59 -14.02 -6.60 5.02
C TYR A 59 -14.50 -5.28 5.64
N GLN A 60 -13.73 -4.75 6.58
CA GLN A 60 -13.91 -3.42 7.15
C GLN A 60 -12.52 -2.77 7.30
N GLY A 61 -12.40 -1.53 6.85
CA GLY A 61 -11.11 -0.85 6.94
C GLY A 61 -11.22 0.66 6.86
N ILE A 62 -10.29 1.32 7.53
CA ILE A 62 -10.06 2.75 7.46
C ILE A 62 -8.56 3.03 7.52
N GLU A 63 -8.09 3.99 6.73
CA GLU A 63 -6.70 4.44 6.75
C GLU A 63 -6.63 5.96 6.67
N LEU A 64 -5.97 6.56 7.64
CA LEU A 64 -5.58 7.97 7.67
C LEU A 64 -4.17 8.10 7.12
N LEU A 65 -3.92 9.15 6.37
CA LEU A 65 -2.60 9.42 5.82
C LEU A 65 -2.22 10.89 6.00
N ALA A 66 -0.93 11.10 6.15
CA ALA A 66 -0.34 12.43 6.18
C ALA A 66 0.97 12.43 5.42
N ASP A 67 1.27 13.50 4.70
CA ASP A 67 2.58 13.74 4.13
C ASP A 67 3.02 15.20 4.32
N PHE A 68 4.32 15.36 4.51
CA PHE A 68 4.94 16.65 4.73
C PHE A 68 6.11 16.85 3.76
N ARG A 69 6.10 17.94 3.02
CA ARG A 69 7.16 18.29 2.10
C ARG A 69 8.40 18.73 2.86
N ILE A 70 9.49 17.96 2.76
CA ILE A 70 10.77 18.27 3.40
C ILE A 70 11.65 19.10 2.45
N GLN A 71 11.64 18.74 1.19
CA GLN A 71 12.45 19.33 0.13
C GLN A 71 11.62 19.40 -1.16
N ASP A 72 12.12 20.07 -2.21
CA ASP A 72 11.39 20.30 -3.47
C ASP A 72 10.74 19.04 -4.07
N ARG A 73 11.38 17.88 -3.91
CA ARG A 73 10.93 16.61 -4.46
C ARG A 73 10.68 15.53 -3.42
N PHE A 74 11.00 15.77 -2.14
CA PHE A 74 10.94 14.76 -1.09
C PHE A 74 9.85 15.08 -0.07
N TYR A 75 9.05 14.07 0.23
CA TYR A 75 7.97 14.14 1.19
C TYR A 75 8.12 13.02 2.22
N LEU A 76 8.09 13.36 3.50
CA LEU A 76 7.91 12.40 4.58
C LEU A 76 6.45 12.00 4.59
N ALA A 77 6.14 10.71 4.68
CA ALA A 77 4.77 10.25 4.71
C ALA A 77 4.57 9.25 5.85
N ALA A 78 3.38 9.32 6.45
CA ALA A 78 2.93 8.44 7.51
C ALA A 78 1.47 8.04 7.24
N GLU A 79 1.15 6.78 7.55
CA GLU A 79 -0.17 6.19 7.36
C GLU A 79 -0.53 5.39 8.61
N LEU A 80 -1.77 5.51 9.07
CA LEU A 80 -2.32 4.78 10.21
C LEU A 80 -3.63 4.14 9.79
N GLY A 81 -3.79 2.86 10.01
CA GLY A 81 -5.01 2.17 9.63
C GLY A 81 -5.45 1.11 10.62
N ASN A 82 -6.71 0.75 10.47
CA ASN A 82 -7.33 -0.36 11.17
C ASN A 82 -8.13 -1.18 10.16
N GLU A 83 -7.99 -2.49 10.22
CA GLU A 83 -8.68 -3.40 9.32
C GLU A 83 -9.21 -4.61 10.09
N LYS A 84 -10.38 -5.11 9.63
CA LYS A 84 -10.95 -6.38 9.98
C LYS A 84 -11.26 -7.15 8.70
N LYS A 85 -10.89 -8.43 8.65
CA LYS A 85 -11.23 -9.33 7.55
C LYS A 85 -11.78 -10.64 8.09
N ASP A 86 -13.00 -10.95 7.67
CA ASP A 86 -13.64 -12.24 7.92
C ASP A 86 -13.36 -13.16 6.70
N TYR A 87 -12.82 -14.33 6.94
CA TYR A 87 -12.66 -15.40 5.97
C TYR A 87 -13.78 -16.40 6.17
N LEU A 88 -14.68 -16.47 5.21
CA LEU A 88 -15.83 -17.37 5.20
C LEU A 88 -15.73 -18.32 4.01
N GLU A 89 -14.56 -18.93 3.84
CA GLU A 89 -14.33 -19.92 2.79
C GLU A 89 -14.98 -21.26 3.16
N PRO A 90 -15.32 -22.12 2.18
CA PRO A 90 -15.97 -23.40 2.45
C PRO A 90 -15.20 -24.28 3.42
N ASN A 91 -13.86 -24.27 3.35
CA ASN A 91 -12.96 -25.13 4.12
C ASN A 91 -12.38 -24.48 5.38
N ILE A 92 -12.55 -23.16 5.58
CA ILE A 92 -12.01 -22.45 6.74
C ILE A 92 -12.83 -21.20 7.05
N LYS A 93 -13.10 -20.99 8.34
CA LYS A 93 -13.74 -19.78 8.86
C LYS A 93 -12.83 -19.16 9.90
N ALA A 94 -12.40 -17.92 9.64
CA ALA A 94 -11.51 -17.18 10.53
C ALA A 94 -11.79 -15.68 10.43
N THR A 95 -11.46 -14.96 11.49
CA THR A 95 -11.53 -13.50 11.52
C THR A 95 -10.18 -12.94 11.92
N THR A 96 -9.66 -11.98 11.19
CA THR A 96 -8.47 -11.21 11.56
C THR A 96 -8.84 -9.75 11.76
N LYS A 97 -8.34 -9.13 12.84
CA LYS A 97 -8.56 -7.72 13.14
C LYS A 97 -7.31 -7.11 13.74
N GLY A 98 -6.99 -5.88 13.37
CA GLY A 98 -5.82 -5.20 13.93
C GLY A 98 -5.58 -3.82 13.35
N SER A 99 -4.55 -3.18 13.88
CA SER A 99 -4.11 -1.85 13.48
C SER A 99 -2.70 -1.91 12.92
N TYR A 100 -2.39 -0.96 12.08
CA TYR A 100 -1.07 -0.83 11.48
C TYR A 100 -0.65 0.62 11.32
N PHE A 101 0.65 0.82 11.23
CA PHE A 101 1.21 2.07 10.77
C PHE A 101 2.23 1.84 9.66
N LYS A 102 2.38 2.84 8.79
CA LYS A 102 3.41 2.87 7.77
C LYS A 102 4.11 4.23 7.80
N VAL A 103 5.42 4.24 7.63
CA VAL A 103 6.22 5.46 7.58
C VAL A 103 7.25 5.34 6.47
N GLY A 104 7.53 6.43 5.78
CA GLY A 104 8.50 6.42 4.71
C GLY A 104 8.61 7.73 3.95
N LEU A 105 9.19 7.66 2.76
CA LEU A 105 9.50 8.82 1.93
C LEU A 105 8.89 8.65 0.54
N ASN A 106 8.38 9.74 -0.01
CA ASN A 106 8.02 9.86 -1.42
C ASN A 106 9.00 10.76 -2.13
N TYR A 107 9.33 10.39 -3.35
CA TYR A 107 10.04 11.20 -4.32
C TYR A 107 9.11 11.58 -5.46
N ASN A 108 8.92 12.89 -5.69
CA ASN A 108 8.18 13.39 -6.84
C ASN A 108 9.12 13.44 -8.05
N ALA A 109 8.87 12.58 -9.03
CA ALA A 109 9.63 12.52 -10.27
C ALA A 109 9.14 13.55 -11.32
N TYR A 110 7.95 14.13 -11.12
CA TYR A 110 7.33 15.04 -12.08
C TYR A 110 7.80 16.48 -11.87
N LEU A 111 8.23 17.11 -12.97
CA LEU A 111 8.51 18.54 -13.02
C LEU A 111 7.23 19.26 -13.47
N ASN A 112 6.57 19.90 -12.52
CA ASN A 112 5.35 20.65 -12.82
C ASN A 112 5.60 21.83 -13.76
N TRP A 113 4.68 22.08 -14.67
CA TRP A 113 4.60 23.34 -15.38
C TRP A 113 4.08 24.44 -14.44
N ALA A 114 4.39 25.68 -14.76
CA ALA A 114 3.98 26.83 -13.94
C ALA A 114 2.47 26.79 -13.63
N GLY A 115 2.12 26.81 -12.35
CA GLY A 115 0.74 26.79 -11.87
C GLY A 115 0.18 25.44 -11.47
N MET A 116 0.87 24.35 -11.71
CA MET A 116 0.41 23.00 -11.35
C MET A 116 1.15 22.45 -10.12
N THR A 117 0.45 21.68 -9.30
CA THR A 117 1.01 21.00 -8.12
C THR A 117 0.78 19.49 -8.19
N ASN A 118 0.81 18.95 -9.42
CA ASN A 118 0.65 17.52 -9.66
C ASN A 118 1.93 16.75 -9.33
N GLU A 119 1.82 15.49 -9.00
CA GLU A 119 2.94 14.63 -8.67
C GLU A 119 2.82 13.29 -9.39
N ILE A 120 3.89 12.85 -10.01
CA ILE A 120 4.13 11.44 -10.30
C ILE A 120 5.17 11.01 -9.30
N PHE A 121 4.80 10.18 -8.37
CA PHE A 121 5.67 9.86 -7.23
C PHE A 121 5.98 8.38 -7.14
N THR A 122 7.16 8.12 -6.59
CA THR A 122 7.56 6.81 -6.09
C THR A 122 7.92 6.96 -4.63
N GLY A 123 7.79 5.89 -3.85
CA GLY A 123 8.11 5.95 -2.43
C GLY A 123 8.47 4.60 -1.86
N LEU A 124 9.09 4.65 -0.69
CA LEU A 124 9.38 3.50 0.14
C LEU A 124 8.70 3.69 1.49
N ARG A 125 8.14 2.61 2.00
CA ARG A 125 7.49 2.54 3.31
C ARG A 125 8.06 1.38 4.11
N TYR A 126 8.12 1.58 5.40
CA TYR A 126 8.20 0.51 6.38
C TYR A 126 6.85 0.40 7.06
N GLY A 127 6.27 -0.78 7.06
CA GLY A 127 4.99 -1.08 7.69
C GLY A 127 5.16 -2.00 8.89
N PHE A 128 4.33 -1.77 9.89
CA PHE A 128 4.18 -2.60 11.07
C PHE A 128 2.70 -2.79 11.37
N SER A 129 2.30 -4.01 11.70
CA SER A 129 0.95 -4.35 12.12
C SER A 129 0.97 -5.12 13.43
N SER A 130 -0.01 -4.81 14.29
CA SER A 130 -0.34 -5.59 15.48
C SER A 130 -1.80 -6.02 15.36
N PHE A 131 -2.05 -7.33 15.49
CA PHE A 131 -3.36 -7.90 15.19
C PHE A 131 -3.66 -9.15 16.02
N SER A 132 -4.90 -9.58 15.97
CA SER A 132 -5.36 -10.89 16.45
C SER A 132 -6.06 -11.64 15.34
N GLN A 133 -6.00 -12.95 15.40
CA GLN A 133 -6.67 -13.86 14.48
C GLN A 133 -7.46 -14.90 15.26
N GLU A 134 -8.72 -15.10 14.91
CA GLU A 134 -9.64 -16.03 15.52
C GLU A 134 -10.01 -17.11 14.50
N LEU A 135 -9.72 -18.37 14.80
CA LEU A 135 -10.13 -19.53 14.02
C LEU A 135 -11.49 -20.02 14.52
N LEU A 136 -12.50 -19.88 13.68
CA LEU A 136 -13.90 -20.29 14.02
C LEU A 136 -14.21 -21.72 13.63
N GLY A 137 -13.44 -22.30 12.70
CA GLY A 137 -13.59 -23.68 12.30
C GLY A 137 -12.95 -23.97 10.95
N TYR A 138 -12.77 -25.26 10.68
CA TYR A 138 -12.18 -25.76 9.44
C TYR A 138 -12.72 -27.13 9.07
N ASP A 139 -12.63 -27.46 7.78
CA ASP A 139 -12.94 -28.80 7.29
C ASP A 139 -11.71 -29.71 7.36
N ILE A 140 -11.93 -30.93 7.89
CA ILE A 140 -10.89 -31.97 7.81
C ILE A 140 -10.94 -32.56 6.39
N TYR A 141 -9.84 -32.34 5.66
CA TYR A 141 -9.68 -32.94 4.33
C TYR A 141 -9.55 -34.46 4.46
N SER A 142 -10.44 -35.20 3.79
CA SER A 142 -10.39 -36.65 3.65
C SER A 142 -10.20 -37.04 2.20
N THR A 143 -9.25 -37.91 1.93
CA THR A 143 -9.09 -38.52 0.59
C THR A 143 -10.16 -39.53 0.27
N ASN A 144 -10.93 -40.00 1.27
CA ASN A 144 -12.04 -40.91 1.10
C ASN A 144 -13.32 -40.14 0.82
N GLN A 145 -13.71 -40.04 -0.43
CA GLN A 145 -14.92 -39.35 -0.90
C GLN A 145 -16.24 -40.02 -0.51
N SER A 146 -16.18 -41.17 0.16
CA SER A 146 -17.40 -41.88 0.63
C SER A 146 -18.07 -41.22 1.81
N PHE A 147 -17.38 -40.31 2.47
CA PHE A 147 -17.90 -39.55 3.60
C PHE A 147 -17.84 -38.05 3.31
N PRO A 148 -18.87 -37.28 3.66
CA PRO A 148 -18.81 -35.83 3.54
C PRO A 148 -17.68 -35.26 4.44
N PRO A 149 -17.05 -34.15 4.06
CA PRO A 149 -16.06 -33.49 4.91
C PRO A 149 -16.68 -33.14 6.27
N THR A 150 -15.92 -33.39 7.32
CA THR A 150 -16.36 -33.07 8.69
C THR A 150 -15.90 -31.68 9.04
N PHE A 151 -16.84 -30.76 9.23
CA PHE A 151 -16.55 -29.43 9.73
C PHE A 151 -16.32 -29.49 11.24
N VAL A 152 -15.12 -29.06 11.67
CA VAL A 152 -14.79 -28.90 13.09
C VAL A 152 -15.00 -27.45 13.46
N SER A 153 -16.03 -27.19 14.28
CA SER A 153 -16.22 -25.88 14.89
C SER A 153 -15.29 -25.75 16.08
N GLN A 154 -14.39 -24.78 16.03
CA GLN A 154 -13.41 -24.53 17.07
C GLN A 154 -13.22 -23.02 17.18
N ASN A 155 -13.28 -22.48 18.38
CA ASN A 155 -13.04 -21.06 18.61
C ASN A 155 -11.69 -20.91 19.33
N ILE A 156 -10.64 -20.63 18.54
CA ILE A 156 -9.29 -20.39 19.07
C ILE A 156 -8.90 -18.96 18.71
N GLU A 157 -8.62 -18.15 19.71
CA GLU A 157 -8.12 -16.79 19.51
C GLU A 157 -6.60 -16.76 19.69
N TYR A 158 -5.92 -16.27 18.66
CA TYR A 158 -4.49 -15.97 18.65
C TYR A 158 -4.31 -14.45 18.79
N THR A 159 -3.71 -14.03 19.89
CA THR A 159 -3.47 -12.62 20.20
C THR A 159 -1.99 -12.26 20.12
N ASN A 160 -1.67 -10.96 20.18
CA ASN A 160 -0.29 -10.46 20.16
C ASN A 160 0.51 -10.84 18.90
N LEU A 161 -0.20 -11.05 17.78
CA LEU A 161 0.46 -11.26 16.50
C LEU A 161 0.98 -9.92 15.97
N ASN A 162 2.12 -9.97 15.33
CA ASN A 162 2.66 -8.81 14.64
C ASN A 162 3.37 -9.20 13.34
N ALA A 163 3.47 -8.24 12.45
CA ALA A 163 4.16 -8.40 11.20
C ALA A 163 4.82 -7.09 10.76
N HIS A 164 5.93 -7.23 10.02
CA HIS A 164 6.72 -6.13 9.47
C HIS A 164 6.93 -6.35 7.99
N TRP A 165 6.85 -5.28 7.20
CA TRP A 165 7.11 -5.34 5.77
C TRP A 165 7.76 -4.07 5.25
N ALA A 166 8.43 -4.20 4.12
CA ALA A 166 8.83 -3.09 3.28
C ALA A 166 7.80 -2.94 2.14
N GLU A 167 7.52 -1.71 1.74
CA GLU A 167 6.56 -1.41 0.67
C GLU A 167 7.19 -0.41 -0.30
N PHE A 168 7.14 -0.76 -1.58
CA PHE A 168 7.40 0.17 -2.68
C PHE A 168 6.07 0.67 -3.20
N ILE A 169 5.93 1.99 -3.30
CA ILE A 169 4.71 2.65 -3.78
C ILE A 169 5.03 3.50 -5.01
N MET A 170 4.13 3.49 -5.98
CA MET A 170 4.15 4.40 -7.11
C MET A 170 2.75 4.92 -7.38
N GLY A 171 2.64 6.17 -7.82
CA GLY A 171 1.33 6.75 -8.05
C GLY A 171 1.37 8.12 -8.69
N VAL A 172 0.17 8.60 -8.93
CA VAL A 172 -0.09 9.95 -9.42
C VAL A 172 -0.96 10.68 -8.40
N LYS A 173 -0.67 11.95 -8.19
CA LYS A 173 -1.44 12.82 -7.31
C LYS A 173 -1.70 14.14 -8.03
N THR A 174 -2.94 14.60 -8.03
CA THR A 174 -3.34 15.85 -8.71
C THR A 174 -4.16 16.74 -7.81
N GLU A 175 -3.94 18.05 -7.90
CA GLU A 175 -4.78 19.05 -7.24
C GLU A 175 -6.06 19.22 -8.05
N VAL A 176 -7.19 18.81 -7.51
CA VAL A 176 -8.51 18.89 -8.15
C VAL A 176 -9.30 20.14 -7.74
N LEU A 177 -9.07 20.61 -6.52
CA LEU A 177 -9.56 21.87 -6.00
C LEU A 177 -8.43 22.54 -5.21
N ASN A 178 -8.54 23.84 -4.94
CA ASN A 178 -7.50 24.55 -4.19
C ASN A 178 -7.17 23.84 -2.88
N ASN A 179 -5.94 23.34 -2.75
CA ASN A 179 -5.41 22.55 -1.65
C ASN A 179 -6.05 21.14 -1.46
N VAL A 180 -6.92 20.68 -2.35
CA VAL A 180 -7.51 19.34 -2.31
C VAL A 180 -6.87 18.48 -3.38
N TYR A 181 -6.31 17.35 -2.97
CA TYR A 181 -5.59 16.41 -3.84
C TYR A 181 -6.28 15.07 -3.87
N VAL A 182 -6.35 14.49 -5.06
CA VAL A 182 -6.73 13.10 -5.27
C VAL A 182 -5.50 12.35 -5.77
N SER A 183 -5.28 11.14 -5.27
CA SER A 183 -4.21 10.29 -5.80
C SER A 183 -4.66 8.85 -6.02
N LEU A 184 -3.99 8.23 -6.99
CA LEU A 184 -4.05 6.80 -7.27
C LEU A 184 -2.65 6.24 -7.07
N ASN A 185 -2.54 5.11 -6.38
CA ASN A 185 -1.27 4.46 -6.17
C ASN A 185 -1.37 2.94 -6.24
N LEU A 186 -0.24 2.32 -6.59
CA LEU A 186 0.00 0.90 -6.56
C LEU A 186 1.10 0.61 -5.55
N GLN A 187 0.98 -0.50 -4.87
CA GLN A 187 1.86 -0.90 -3.78
C GLN A 187 2.39 -2.30 -4.03
N LEU A 188 3.70 -2.46 -3.97
CA LEU A 188 4.37 -3.75 -3.95
C LEU A 188 4.98 -3.92 -2.55
N LYS A 189 4.56 -4.97 -1.85
CA LYS A 189 4.91 -5.21 -0.46
C LYS A 189 5.75 -6.46 -0.34
N ARG A 190 6.75 -6.43 0.54
CA ARG A 190 7.55 -7.61 0.88
C ARG A 190 7.55 -7.80 2.39
N LYS A 191 7.01 -8.90 2.85
CA LYS A 191 7.02 -9.31 4.25
C LYS A 191 8.46 -9.57 4.69
N LEU A 192 8.87 -8.97 5.79
CA LEU A 192 10.21 -9.09 6.37
C LEU A 192 10.21 -10.07 7.54
N SER A 193 9.22 -9.96 8.42
CA SER A 193 9.03 -10.86 9.55
C SER A 193 7.57 -10.86 9.99
N GLU A 194 7.16 -11.94 10.64
CA GLU A 194 5.86 -12.07 11.27
C GLU A 194 5.93 -13.06 12.44
N ILE A 195 5.04 -12.90 13.39
CA ILE A 195 4.73 -13.92 14.38
C ILE A 195 3.60 -14.77 13.83
N VAL A 196 3.86 -16.06 13.69
CA VAL A 196 2.89 -17.05 13.19
C VAL A 196 2.29 -17.79 14.38
N PRO A 197 0.97 -18.00 14.45
CA PRO A 197 0.33 -18.82 15.45
C PRO A 197 0.82 -20.28 15.45
N GLU A 198 0.75 -20.96 16.58
CA GLU A 198 1.03 -22.40 16.63
C GLU A 198 -0.05 -23.18 15.85
N ASN A 199 0.39 -24.04 14.93
CA ASN A 199 -0.46 -24.90 14.09
C ASN A 199 -1.47 -24.17 13.19
N PHE A 200 -1.27 -22.87 12.94
CA PHE A 200 -2.12 -22.08 12.06
C PHE A 200 -1.35 -20.92 11.45
N ASP A 201 -1.54 -20.64 10.16
CA ASP A 201 -0.87 -19.54 9.48
C ASP A 201 -1.67 -18.23 9.56
N ASN A 202 -0.98 -17.10 9.42
CA ASN A 202 -1.64 -15.83 9.26
C ASN A 202 -2.32 -15.77 7.89
N LEU A 203 -3.65 -15.71 7.84
CA LEU A 203 -4.41 -15.62 6.60
C LEU A 203 -4.44 -14.20 6.02
N TYR A 204 -4.39 -13.23 6.92
CA TYR A 204 -4.46 -11.81 6.58
C TYR A 204 -3.65 -10.99 7.59
N ILE A 205 -2.91 -10.03 7.09
CA ILE A 205 -2.19 -9.07 7.94
C ILE A 205 -2.74 -7.69 7.64
N PRO A 206 -3.34 -6.98 8.61
CA PRO A 206 -3.83 -5.62 8.44
C PRO A 206 -2.73 -4.71 7.86
N GLY A 207 -3.07 -3.96 6.81
CA GLY A 207 -2.13 -3.11 6.08
C GLY A 207 -1.27 -3.83 5.04
N PHE A 208 -0.97 -5.11 5.21
CA PHE A 208 -0.25 -5.92 4.22
C PHE A 208 -1.20 -6.58 3.21
N ASN A 209 -2.36 -7.02 3.63
CA ASN A 209 -3.40 -7.79 2.95
C ASN A 209 -3.26 -9.31 3.12
N ARG A 210 -3.77 -10.08 2.14
CA ARG A 210 -3.74 -11.53 2.12
C ARG A 210 -2.31 -12.05 2.07
N THR A 211 -2.05 -13.07 2.87
CA THR A 211 -0.77 -13.80 2.89
C THR A 211 -0.87 -15.08 2.07
N TYR A 212 0.29 -15.58 1.66
CA TYR A 212 0.42 -16.84 0.92
C TYR A 212 1.62 -17.61 1.47
N ASP A 213 1.48 -18.91 1.68
CA ASP A 213 2.53 -19.77 2.25
C ASP A 213 3.78 -19.83 1.37
N PHE A 214 3.59 -19.71 0.06
CA PHE A 214 4.65 -19.79 -0.94
C PHE A 214 5.27 -18.44 -1.31
N SER A 215 4.77 -17.32 -0.76
CA SER A 215 5.22 -16.00 -1.17
C SER A 215 5.26 -15.00 -0.01
N GLN A 216 6.37 -14.28 0.08
CA GLN A 216 6.50 -13.14 0.98
C GLN A 216 6.05 -11.81 0.34
N TRP A 217 5.56 -11.87 -0.92
CA TRP A 217 5.17 -10.69 -1.65
C TRP A 217 3.67 -10.46 -1.58
N GLY A 218 3.28 -9.21 -1.46
CA GLY A 218 1.92 -8.73 -1.50
C GLY A 218 1.79 -7.54 -2.44
N VAL A 219 0.58 -7.30 -2.90
CA VAL A 219 0.24 -6.14 -3.71
C VAL A 219 -0.90 -5.37 -3.07
N GLY A 220 -0.96 -4.07 -3.36
CA GLY A 220 -2.04 -3.22 -2.91
C GLY A 220 -2.27 -2.06 -3.87
N TYR A 221 -3.35 -1.37 -3.64
CA TYR A 221 -3.70 -0.14 -4.33
C TYR A 221 -4.35 0.83 -3.35
N GLY A 222 -4.30 2.12 -3.66
CA GLY A 222 -4.93 3.15 -2.86
C GLY A 222 -5.56 4.24 -3.72
N TYR A 223 -6.67 4.79 -3.23
CA TYR A 223 -7.34 5.99 -3.76
C TYR A 223 -7.42 6.98 -2.63
N THR A 224 -6.60 8.03 -2.66
CA THR A 224 -6.54 8.95 -1.52
C THR A 224 -7.14 10.29 -1.81
N LEU A 225 -7.80 10.86 -0.83
CA LEU A 225 -8.26 12.24 -0.81
C LEU A 225 -7.54 12.97 0.31
N THR A 226 -6.77 14.00 -0.02
CA THR A 226 -5.97 14.75 0.95
C THR A 226 -6.19 16.25 0.83
N TYR A 227 -6.03 16.94 1.94
CA TYR A 227 -6.08 18.40 2.04
C TYR A 227 -4.74 18.94 2.50
N LEU A 228 -4.21 19.94 1.79
CA LEU A 228 -2.98 20.63 2.13
C LEU A 228 -3.28 21.82 3.07
N LEU A 229 -2.72 21.76 4.27
CA LEU A 229 -2.58 22.92 5.16
C LEU A 229 -1.32 23.68 4.77
N PRO A 230 -1.40 24.85 4.13
CA PRO A 230 -0.24 25.63 3.78
C PRO A 230 0.33 26.26 5.06
N LEU A 231 1.49 25.78 5.51
CA LEU A 231 2.16 26.32 6.70
C LEU A 231 3.10 27.48 6.34
N PHE A 232 3.75 27.39 5.17
CA PHE A 232 4.69 28.40 4.67
C PHE A 232 4.47 28.63 3.18
N LYS A 233 4.61 29.89 2.74
CA LYS A 233 4.67 30.28 1.32
C LYS A 233 6.04 30.88 1.08
N ASN A 234 6.88 30.22 0.32
CA ASN A 234 8.13 30.78 -0.20
C ASN A 234 7.92 31.35 -1.58
#